data_ae0eab30b16c8d1a0d3233725838e563
#
_entry.id   ae0eab30b16c8d1a0d3233725838e563
#
_cell.length_a   1.000
_cell.length_b   1.000
_cell.length_c   1.000
_cell.angle_alpha   90.00
_cell.angle_beta   90.00
_cell.angle_gamma   90.00
#
_symmetry.space_group_name_H-M   'P 1'
#
loop_
_entity.id
_entity.type
_entity.pdbx_description
1 polymer ?
#
loop_
_entity_poly.entity_id
_entity_poly.type
_entity_poly.pdbx_seq_one_letter_code
_entity_poly.pdbx_strand_id
1 'polypeptide(L)'
;SLDGFFQSTDNVFTANYETEAGNEYVRGSEIPGFLGNPMGTINRITGGLSNTVWYLSSEWENAVINEMNNSLKINLQLKYYHFQETNGLFIHTQTSVLSDLFGKYHLIIYLVRNNIFSPQKFSLGVVDTNYNHHNVLSNNINGTWGTSIIDGGVFKDSLIYNTFSFKLPSPENDSTFRLDNLSLISYVINRDNMKVLQVIKNDL
;
A
#
# COMPACT_ATOMS: atom_id res chain seq x y z
N SER A 1 -6.45 13.29 8.77
CA SER A 1 -7.18 12.99 7.53
C SER A 1 -7.03 11.52 7.24
N LEU A 2 -8.14 10.84 7.03
CA LEU A 2 -8.19 9.44 6.61
C LEU A 2 -7.94 9.41 5.10
N ASP A 3 -6.67 9.48 4.68
CA ASP A 3 -6.32 9.18 3.32
C ASP A 3 -6.32 7.66 3.15
N GLY A 4 -7.49 7.13 2.80
CA GLY A 4 -7.61 5.74 2.44
C GLY A 4 -6.80 5.46 1.18
N PHE A 5 -6.03 4.39 1.18
CA PHE A 5 -5.45 3.84 -0.04
C PHE A 5 -6.57 3.12 -0.81
N PHE A 6 -7.14 3.81 -1.78
CA PHE A 6 -8.14 3.24 -2.67
C PHE A 6 -7.46 2.74 -3.93
N GLN A 7 -7.42 1.46 -4.08
CA GLN A 7 -6.98 0.84 -5.32
C GLN A 7 -8.19 0.55 -6.20
N SER A 8 -8.28 1.24 -7.33
CA SER A 8 -9.19 0.85 -8.41
C SER A 8 -8.65 -0.39 -9.09
N THR A 9 -9.35 -1.49 -8.97
CA THR A 9 -8.75 -2.81 -8.94
C THR A 9 -8.57 -3.50 -10.27
N ASP A 10 -9.27 -3.18 -11.34
CA ASP A 10 -9.31 -4.15 -12.42
C ASP A 10 -8.28 -3.97 -13.55
N ASN A 11 -7.79 -2.76 -13.80
CA ASN A 11 -6.93 -2.54 -14.97
C ASN A 11 -5.47 -2.16 -14.64
N VAL A 12 -5.21 -1.50 -13.52
CA VAL A 12 -3.85 -1.08 -13.17
C VAL A 12 -3.08 -2.20 -12.47
N PHE A 13 -3.77 -3.03 -11.71
CA PHE A 13 -3.16 -4.17 -11.03
C PHE A 13 -2.70 -5.25 -12.01
N THR A 14 -3.50 -5.55 -13.01
CA THR A 14 -3.20 -6.59 -14.00
C THR A 14 -2.00 -6.26 -14.88
N ALA A 15 -1.87 -5.02 -15.34
CA ALA A 15 -0.85 -4.68 -16.32
C ALA A 15 0.58 -4.63 -15.76
N ASN A 16 0.75 -4.21 -14.50
CA ASN A 16 2.09 -4.09 -13.89
C ASN A 16 2.55 -5.35 -13.15
N TYR A 17 1.65 -6.22 -12.76
CA TYR A 17 1.96 -7.41 -11.96
C TYR A 17 2.09 -8.69 -12.79
N GLU A 18 1.45 -8.80 -13.93
CA GLU A 18 1.65 -9.93 -14.84
C GLU A 18 3.05 -9.99 -15.42
N THR A 19 3.76 -8.87 -15.46
CA THR A 19 5.12 -8.79 -16.02
C THR A 19 6.23 -9.03 -15.00
N GLU A 20 6.03 -8.71 -13.72
CA GLU A 20 7.10 -8.78 -12.71
C GLU A 20 6.94 -9.93 -11.70
N ALA A 21 5.74 -10.32 -11.36
CA ALA A 21 5.48 -11.24 -10.26
C ALA A 21 4.87 -12.58 -10.65
N GLY A 22 4.52 -12.78 -11.92
CA GLY A 22 3.91 -14.02 -12.37
C GLY A 22 2.66 -14.38 -11.56
N ASN A 23 2.52 -15.65 -11.19
CA ASN A 23 1.36 -16.17 -10.45
C ASN A 23 1.35 -15.86 -8.94
N GLU A 24 2.20 -14.96 -8.44
CA GLU A 24 2.30 -14.66 -7.01
C GLU A 24 1.19 -13.73 -6.51
N TYR A 25 0.44 -13.07 -7.39
CA TYR A 25 -0.67 -12.20 -7.03
C TYR A 25 -2.02 -12.85 -7.27
N VAL A 26 -2.78 -12.96 -6.21
CA VAL A 26 -4.20 -13.25 -6.28
C VAL A 26 -4.92 -11.93 -6.58
N ARG A 27 -5.71 -11.87 -7.65
CA ARG A 27 -6.56 -10.71 -7.96
C ARG A 27 -7.52 -10.47 -6.79
N GLY A 28 -7.80 -9.22 -6.47
CA GLY A 28 -8.76 -8.89 -5.43
C GLY A 28 -10.10 -9.62 -5.60
N SER A 29 -10.58 -9.76 -6.86
CA SER A 29 -11.78 -10.49 -7.22
C SER A 29 -11.72 -12.00 -6.95
N GLU A 30 -10.54 -12.58 -6.78
CA GLU A 30 -10.34 -14.00 -6.48
C GLU A 30 -10.31 -14.29 -4.97
N ILE A 31 -10.25 -13.24 -4.14
CA ILE A 31 -10.32 -13.40 -2.68
C ILE A 31 -11.78 -13.65 -2.29
N PRO A 32 -12.07 -14.72 -1.54
CA PRO A 32 -13.43 -15.03 -1.13
C PRO A 32 -14.15 -13.85 -0.47
N GLY A 33 -15.40 -13.62 -0.89
CA GLY A 33 -16.26 -12.55 -0.37
C GLY A 33 -16.22 -11.24 -1.18
N PHE A 34 -15.45 -11.17 -2.25
CA PHE A 34 -15.53 -10.04 -3.19
C PHE A 34 -16.80 -10.17 -4.03
N LEU A 35 -17.66 -9.14 -3.99
CA LEU A 35 -18.93 -9.11 -4.74
C LEU A 35 -18.89 -8.10 -5.91
N GLY A 36 -17.93 -7.20 -5.94
CA GLY A 36 -17.80 -6.15 -6.95
C GLY A 36 -17.39 -4.81 -6.35
N ASN A 37 -17.18 -3.81 -7.20
CA ASN A 37 -16.79 -2.46 -6.80
C ASN A 37 -18.01 -1.59 -6.46
N PRO A 38 -17.93 -0.69 -5.48
CA PRO A 38 -16.78 -0.43 -4.61
C PRO A 38 -16.77 -1.32 -3.35
N MET A 39 -15.74 -2.13 -3.19
CA MET A 39 -15.41 -2.84 -1.96
C MET A 39 -13.98 -2.53 -1.54
N GLY A 40 -13.68 -2.62 -0.25
CA GLY A 40 -12.36 -2.34 0.28
C GLY A 40 -12.01 -3.24 1.45
N THR A 41 -10.74 -3.21 1.84
CA THR A 41 -10.26 -3.89 3.05
C THR A 41 -9.68 -2.86 4.02
N ILE A 42 -9.90 -3.05 5.31
CA ILE A 42 -9.31 -2.24 6.35
C ILE A 42 -8.29 -3.11 7.09
N ASN A 43 -7.01 -2.79 6.98
CA ASN A 43 -5.90 -3.56 7.57
C ASN A 43 -5.94 -5.07 7.28
N ARG A 44 -6.73 -5.51 6.28
CA ARG A 44 -7.00 -6.92 5.94
C ARG A 44 -7.49 -7.74 7.14
N ILE A 45 -8.26 -7.11 8.02
CA ILE A 45 -8.93 -7.79 9.12
C ILE A 45 -10.27 -8.36 8.67
N THR A 46 -10.67 -9.46 9.29
CA THR A 46 -12.02 -10.01 9.13
C THR A 46 -13.02 -9.18 9.94
N GLY A 47 -14.27 -9.16 9.51
CA GLY A 47 -15.36 -8.39 10.15
C GLY A 47 -16.24 -7.65 9.15
N GLY A 48 -15.85 -7.63 7.87
CA GLY A 48 -16.66 -7.11 6.79
C GLY A 48 -17.79 -8.06 6.38
N LEU A 49 -18.28 -7.89 5.18
CA LEU A 49 -19.38 -8.67 4.61
C LEU A 49 -19.17 -10.17 4.81
N SER A 50 -20.16 -10.84 5.41
CA SER A 50 -20.10 -12.28 5.73
C SER A 50 -18.84 -12.70 6.52
N ASN A 51 -18.33 -11.80 7.39
CA ASN A 51 -17.12 -12.02 8.18
C ASN A 51 -15.86 -12.27 7.33
N THR A 52 -15.82 -11.68 6.15
CA THR A 52 -14.63 -11.68 5.28
C THR A 52 -13.77 -10.44 5.54
N VAL A 53 -12.68 -10.28 4.79
CA VAL A 53 -11.84 -9.08 4.82
C VAL A 53 -12.42 -7.92 4.01
N TRP A 54 -13.51 -8.17 3.26
CA TRP A 54 -14.14 -7.20 2.38
C TRP A 54 -15.25 -6.43 3.08
N TYR A 55 -15.17 -5.11 3.00
CA TYR A 55 -16.14 -4.18 3.55
C TYR A 55 -16.85 -3.45 2.42
N LEU A 56 -18.17 -3.29 2.54
CA LEU A 56 -18.92 -2.38 1.69
C LEU A 56 -18.55 -0.93 2.01
N SER A 57 -18.73 -0.03 1.06
CA SER A 57 -18.39 1.40 1.25
C SER A 57 -19.12 2.03 2.46
N SER A 58 -20.32 1.57 2.76
CA SER A 58 -21.09 2.02 3.93
C SER A 58 -20.52 1.56 5.28
N GLU A 59 -19.64 0.58 5.29
CA GLU A 59 -19.04 0.01 6.51
C GLU A 59 -17.65 0.59 6.80
N TRP A 60 -17.02 1.27 5.85
CA TRP A 60 -15.61 1.69 5.95
C TRP A 60 -15.35 2.60 7.13
N GLU A 61 -16.19 3.62 7.33
CA GLU A 61 -16.00 4.58 8.42
C GLU A 61 -15.96 3.89 9.79
N ASN A 62 -16.94 3.05 10.08
CA ASN A 62 -17.00 2.34 11.36
C ASN A 62 -15.83 1.37 11.52
N ALA A 63 -15.43 0.66 10.45
CA ALA A 63 -14.32 -0.27 10.50
C ALA A 63 -12.99 0.44 10.75
N VAL A 64 -12.78 1.61 10.15
CA VAL A 64 -11.60 2.44 10.40
C VAL A 64 -11.58 2.97 11.83
N ILE A 65 -12.71 3.50 12.33
CA ILE A 65 -12.81 3.99 13.72
C ILE A 65 -12.48 2.88 14.71
N ASN A 66 -12.98 1.67 14.47
CA ASN A 66 -12.69 0.52 15.33
C ASN A 66 -11.20 0.16 15.32
N GLU A 67 -10.55 0.18 14.15
CA GLU A 67 -9.10 -0.08 14.06
C GLU A 67 -8.26 1.02 14.71
N MET A 68 -8.68 2.29 14.62
CA MET A 68 -7.97 3.40 15.27
C MET A 68 -7.94 3.30 16.80
N ASN A 69 -8.87 2.57 17.41
CA ASN A 69 -8.88 2.32 18.85
C ASN A 69 -7.88 1.23 19.30
N ASN A 70 -7.29 0.50 18.37
CA ASN A 70 -6.30 -0.52 18.69
C ASN A 70 -4.94 0.11 18.99
N SER A 71 -4.25 -0.41 19.99
CA SER A 71 -2.87 0.01 20.30
C SER A 71 -1.92 -0.39 19.17
N LEU A 72 -1.04 0.53 18.78
CA LEU A 72 0.03 0.24 17.83
C LEU A 72 0.98 -0.81 18.40
N LYS A 73 1.36 -1.78 17.57
CA LYS A 73 2.34 -2.80 17.90
C LYS A 73 3.74 -2.45 17.42
N ILE A 74 3.81 -1.58 16.43
CA ILE A 74 5.06 -1.05 15.87
C ILE A 74 4.90 0.44 15.62
N ASN A 75 6.03 1.15 15.48
CA ASN A 75 6.08 2.50 14.95
C ASN A 75 7.04 2.52 13.76
N LEU A 76 6.47 2.55 12.55
CA LEU A 76 7.20 2.63 11.30
C LEU A 76 7.47 4.09 10.96
N GLN A 77 8.72 4.41 10.65
CA GLN A 77 9.16 5.72 10.18
C GLN A 77 9.95 5.55 8.88
N LEU A 78 9.84 6.53 7.99
CA LEU A 78 10.56 6.55 6.72
C LEU A 78 11.14 7.93 6.48
N LYS A 79 12.39 7.95 6.01
CA LYS A 79 13.06 9.12 5.42
C LYS A 79 13.57 8.75 4.05
N TYR A 80 13.56 9.72 3.14
CA TYR A 80 14.11 9.53 1.81
C TYR A 80 15.01 10.70 1.41
N TYR A 81 15.88 10.44 0.43
CA TYR A 81 16.72 11.42 -0.23
C TYR A 81 16.62 11.19 -1.74
N HIS A 82 16.34 12.26 -2.48
CA HIS A 82 16.32 12.25 -3.94
C HIS A 82 17.58 12.87 -4.50
N PHE A 83 18.26 12.18 -5.40
CA PHE A 83 19.44 12.62 -6.11
C PHE A 83 19.07 12.98 -7.54
N GLN A 84 19.00 14.27 -7.85
CA GLN A 84 18.54 14.78 -9.15
C GLN A 84 19.40 14.28 -10.33
N GLU A 85 20.72 14.22 -10.15
CA GLU A 85 21.66 13.82 -11.22
C GLU A 85 21.41 12.40 -11.75
N THR A 86 20.99 11.51 -10.88
CA THR A 86 20.75 10.09 -11.22
C THR A 86 19.28 9.73 -11.28
N ASN A 87 18.39 10.65 -10.88
CA ASN A 87 17.00 10.41 -10.56
C ASN A 87 16.81 9.23 -9.58
N GLY A 88 17.77 9.10 -8.67
CA GLY A 88 17.82 8.05 -7.66
C GLY A 88 17.10 8.44 -6.38
N LEU A 89 16.36 7.49 -5.82
CA LEU A 89 15.70 7.61 -4.53
C LEU A 89 16.39 6.68 -3.54
N PHE A 90 16.85 7.24 -2.42
CA PHE A 90 17.44 6.50 -1.31
C PHE A 90 16.48 6.55 -0.12
N ILE A 91 16.08 5.39 0.38
CA ILE A 91 15.01 5.25 1.38
C ILE A 91 15.59 4.58 2.62
N HIS A 92 15.37 5.20 3.77
CA HIS A 92 15.68 4.65 5.08
C HIS A 92 14.39 4.41 5.85
N THR A 93 14.23 3.24 6.43
CA THR A 93 13.12 2.94 7.33
C THR A 93 13.63 2.52 8.69
N GLN A 94 12.89 2.92 9.71
CA GLN A 94 13.04 2.46 11.08
C GLN A 94 11.70 1.90 11.55
N THR A 95 11.70 0.68 12.03
CA THR A 95 10.56 0.06 12.70
C THR A 95 10.90 -0.11 14.18
N SER A 96 10.22 0.64 15.04
CA SER A 96 10.30 0.48 16.49
C SER A 96 9.24 -0.50 16.96
N VAL A 97 9.63 -1.53 17.68
CA VAL A 97 8.73 -2.58 18.18
C VAL A 97 8.15 -2.14 19.52
N LEU A 98 6.82 -1.97 19.60
CA LEU A 98 6.12 -1.44 20.77
C LEU A 98 5.53 -2.53 21.66
N SER A 99 5.47 -3.76 21.18
CA SER A 99 5.09 -4.97 21.94
C SER A 99 5.80 -6.18 21.36
N ASP A 100 5.93 -7.23 22.15
CA ASP A 100 6.51 -8.50 21.64
C ASP A 100 5.72 -8.98 20.43
N LEU A 101 6.44 -9.38 19.37
CA LEU A 101 5.87 -9.89 18.13
C LEU A 101 6.46 -11.25 17.81
N PHE A 102 5.60 -12.19 17.43
CA PHE A 102 5.96 -13.53 17.01
C PHE A 102 5.36 -13.82 15.63
N GLY A 103 6.11 -14.50 14.77
CA GLY A 103 5.71 -14.82 13.40
C GLY A 103 6.59 -14.13 12.37
N LYS A 104 6.08 -14.02 11.14
CA LYS A 104 6.79 -13.45 9.99
C LYS A 104 6.22 -12.10 9.63
N TYR A 105 7.07 -11.07 9.63
CA TYR A 105 6.64 -9.71 9.27
C TYR A 105 7.50 -9.16 8.14
N HIS A 106 6.82 -8.60 7.16
CA HIS A 106 7.46 -7.99 6.00
C HIS A 106 7.13 -6.51 5.91
N LEU A 107 8.13 -5.72 5.56
CA LEU A 107 7.99 -4.32 5.15
C LEU A 107 7.77 -4.27 3.65
N ILE A 108 6.73 -3.59 3.21
CA ILE A 108 6.40 -3.35 1.80
C ILE A 108 6.44 -1.84 1.55
N ILE A 109 7.05 -1.44 0.43
CA ILE A 109 7.14 -0.04 0.02
C ILE A 109 6.65 0.09 -1.42
N TYR A 110 5.58 0.85 -1.60
CA TYR A 110 5.01 1.19 -2.91
C TYR A 110 5.37 2.60 -3.31
N LEU A 111 5.70 2.79 -4.58
CA LEU A 111 5.67 4.09 -5.23
C LEU A 111 4.30 4.28 -5.85
N VAL A 112 3.61 5.34 -5.49
CA VAL A 112 2.30 5.70 -6.04
C VAL A 112 2.35 7.05 -6.72
N ARG A 113 1.49 7.22 -7.72
CA ARG A 113 1.31 8.47 -8.46
C ARG A 113 0.00 9.13 -8.09
N ASN A 114 0.01 10.44 -8.03
CA ASN A 114 -1.16 11.28 -7.85
C ASN A 114 -1.38 12.13 -9.10
N ASN A 115 -2.53 12.80 -9.17
CA ASN A 115 -2.87 13.72 -10.25
C ASN A 115 -2.80 13.07 -11.64
N ILE A 116 -3.30 11.84 -11.74
CA ILE A 116 -3.42 11.14 -13.02
C ILE A 116 -4.84 11.36 -13.57
N PHE A 117 -4.93 12.09 -14.65
CA PHE A 117 -6.19 12.38 -15.30
C PHE A 117 -6.51 11.32 -16.35
N SER A 118 -7.59 10.57 -16.11
CA SER A 118 -8.06 9.54 -17.05
C SER A 118 -9.56 9.27 -16.83
N PRO A 119 -10.26 8.64 -17.81
CA PRO A 119 -11.68 8.35 -17.66
C PRO A 119 -11.98 7.43 -16.48
N GLN A 120 -13.00 7.80 -15.69
CA GLN A 120 -13.55 7.00 -14.59
C GLN A 120 -15.04 6.75 -14.85
N LYS A 121 -15.42 5.47 -14.83
CA LYS A 121 -16.83 5.08 -14.90
C LYS A 121 -17.40 4.98 -13.49
N PHE A 122 -18.50 5.70 -13.28
CA PHE A 122 -19.31 5.61 -12.07
C PHE A 122 -20.52 4.67 -12.27
N SER A 123 -21.30 4.49 -11.21
CA SER A 123 -22.57 3.76 -11.27
C SER A 123 -23.52 4.38 -12.31
N LEU A 124 -24.43 3.58 -12.86
CA LEU A 124 -25.42 4.01 -13.85
C LEU A 124 -24.84 4.46 -15.20
N GLY A 125 -23.60 4.10 -15.52
CA GLY A 125 -22.98 4.38 -16.81
C GLY A 125 -22.47 5.80 -17.00
N VAL A 126 -22.51 6.63 -15.97
CA VAL A 126 -21.89 7.96 -15.99
C VAL A 126 -20.38 7.82 -16.08
N VAL A 127 -19.76 8.53 -17.04
CA VAL A 127 -18.30 8.55 -17.22
C VAL A 127 -17.82 9.98 -17.04
N ASP A 128 -16.90 10.16 -16.08
CA ASP A 128 -16.07 11.37 -16.02
C ASP A 128 -14.84 11.10 -16.87
N THR A 129 -14.68 11.83 -17.96
CA THR A 129 -13.58 11.64 -18.91
C THR A 129 -12.27 12.27 -18.44
N ASN A 130 -12.31 13.10 -17.40
CA ASN A 130 -11.15 13.82 -16.87
C ASN A 130 -11.03 13.68 -15.33
N TYR A 131 -11.37 12.51 -14.82
CA TYR A 131 -11.28 12.23 -13.40
C TYR A 131 -9.82 12.24 -12.90
N ASN A 132 -9.59 12.92 -11.79
CA ASN A 132 -8.26 12.97 -11.15
C ASN A 132 -8.07 11.79 -10.21
N HIS A 133 -7.25 10.82 -10.65
CA HIS A 133 -6.91 9.66 -9.84
C HIS A 133 -5.76 9.98 -8.89
N HIS A 134 -5.87 9.49 -7.65
CA HIS A 134 -4.86 9.60 -6.60
C HIS A 134 -4.41 8.22 -6.13
N ASN A 135 -3.19 8.16 -5.59
CA ASN A 135 -2.57 6.94 -5.04
C ASN A 135 -2.56 5.76 -6.03
N VAL A 136 -2.35 6.06 -7.32
CA VAL A 136 -2.25 5.03 -8.36
C VAL A 136 -0.94 4.28 -8.19
N LEU A 137 -0.99 2.98 -7.93
CA LEU A 137 0.20 2.16 -7.79
C LEU A 137 1.04 2.20 -9.07
N SER A 138 2.31 2.50 -8.92
CA SER A 138 3.27 2.55 -10.01
C SER A 138 4.30 1.44 -9.93
N ASN A 139 4.98 1.33 -8.81
CA ASN A 139 6.08 0.37 -8.63
C ASN A 139 6.11 -0.19 -7.21
N ASN A 140 6.66 -1.40 -7.11
CA ASN A 140 7.14 -1.96 -5.86
C ASN A 140 8.63 -1.65 -5.70
N ILE A 141 9.01 -0.99 -4.61
CA ILE A 141 10.41 -0.65 -4.36
C ILE A 141 11.22 -1.89 -3.95
N ASN A 142 10.64 -2.76 -3.15
CA ASN A 142 11.34 -3.89 -2.52
C ASN A 142 10.65 -5.24 -2.77
N GLY A 143 10.01 -5.36 -3.93
CA GLY A 143 9.35 -6.57 -4.40
C GLY A 143 7.92 -6.73 -3.90
N THR A 144 7.20 -7.63 -4.54
CA THR A 144 5.77 -7.89 -4.35
C THR A 144 5.39 -8.17 -2.90
N TRP A 145 6.18 -9.02 -2.25
CA TRP A 145 5.95 -9.44 -0.87
C TRP A 145 6.80 -8.67 0.14
N GLY A 146 7.55 -7.67 -0.36
CA GLY A 146 8.41 -6.84 0.46
C GLY A 146 9.63 -7.57 1.02
N THR A 147 10.26 -6.95 2.00
CA THR A 147 11.45 -7.45 2.68
C THR A 147 11.07 -8.02 4.04
N SER A 148 11.54 -9.22 4.35
CA SER A 148 11.40 -9.79 5.70
C SER A 148 12.18 -8.93 6.69
N ILE A 149 11.49 -8.43 7.71
CA ILE A 149 12.08 -7.62 8.78
C ILE A 149 12.05 -8.34 10.13
N ILE A 150 11.17 -9.33 10.29
CA ILE A 150 11.09 -10.21 11.46
C ILE A 150 10.77 -11.61 10.94
N ASP A 151 11.54 -12.61 11.41
CA ASP A 151 11.27 -14.04 11.18
C ASP A 151 11.46 -14.79 12.50
N GLY A 152 10.34 -15.26 13.06
CA GLY A 152 10.28 -15.93 14.36
C GLY A 152 9.79 -15.02 15.48
N GLY A 153 10.63 -14.23 16.11
CA GLY A 153 10.24 -13.38 17.22
C GLY A 153 11.14 -12.15 17.42
N VAL A 154 10.55 -11.08 17.91
CA VAL A 154 11.24 -9.85 18.32
C VAL A 154 10.58 -9.29 19.57
N PHE A 155 11.38 -8.80 20.51
CA PHE A 155 10.90 -8.23 21.77
C PHE A 155 10.64 -6.73 21.64
N LYS A 156 9.75 -6.26 22.50
CA LYS A 156 9.49 -4.84 22.70
C LYS A 156 10.80 -4.05 22.84
N ASP A 157 10.76 -2.80 22.41
CA ASP A 157 11.86 -1.82 22.38
C ASP A 157 13.01 -2.15 21.40
N SER A 158 12.86 -3.20 20.59
CA SER A 158 13.77 -3.47 19.47
C SER A 158 13.60 -2.43 18.35
N LEU A 159 14.73 -2.10 17.68
CA LEU A 159 14.77 -1.21 16.52
C LEU A 159 15.29 -1.97 15.31
N ILE A 160 14.53 -1.90 14.20
CA ILE A 160 14.88 -2.57 12.96
C ILE A 160 15.07 -1.48 11.89
N TYR A 161 16.24 -1.51 11.23
CA TYR A 161 16.59 -0.54 10.19
C TYR A 161 16.73 -1.24 8.85
N ASN A 162 16.18 -0.61 7.81
CA ASN A 162 16.36 -1.07 6.44
C ASN A 162 16.66 0.13 5.53
N THR A 163 17.39 -0.16 4.46
CA THR A 163 17.73 0.82 3.42
C THR A 163 17.43 0.25 2.06
N PHE A 164 16.91 1.11 1.18
CA PHE A 164 16.59 0.74 -0.20
C PHE A 164 17.06 1.83 -1.13
N SER A 165 17.38 1.44 -2.35
CA SER A 165 17.64 2.36 -3.45
C SER A 165 16.73 2.03 -4.61
N PHE A 166 16.21 3.06 -5.25
CA PHE A 166 15.32 2.91 -6.39
C PHE A 166 15.59 4.03 -7.40
N LYS A 167 15.65 3.68 -8.68
CA LYS A 167 15.75 4.69 -9.74
C LYS A 167 14.34 5.04 -10.20
N LEU A 168 13.95 6.30 -10.01
CA LEU A 168 12.65 6.79 -10.46
C LEU A 168 12.61 6.79 -12.00
N PRO A 169 11.43 6.47 -12.59
CA PRO A 169 11.21 6.70 -14.02
C PRO A 169 11.40 8.18 -14.37
N SER A 170 11.88 8.44 -15.59
CA SER A 170 12.15 9.81 -16.03
C SER A 170 10.85 10.59 -16.25
N PRO A 171 10.69 11.80 -15.67
CA PRO A 171 9.55 12.66 -15.92
C PRO A 171 9.55 13.23 -17.35
N GLU A 172 10.66 13.17 -18.08
CA GLU A 172 10.74 13.55 -19.50
C GLU A 172 9.94 12.59 -20.38
N ASN A 173 9.89 11.32 -20.00
CA ASN A 173 9.14 10.30 -20.72
C ASN A 173 7.66 10.26 -20.32
N ASP A 174 7.37 10.55 -19.07
CA ASP A 174 6.00 10.61 -18.50
C ASP A 174 5.98 11.64 -17.37
N SER A 175 5.34 12.77 -17.63
CA SER A 175 5.27 13.91 -16.68
C SER A 175 4.56 13.56 -15.37
N THR A 176 3.83 12.45 -15.30
CA THR A 176 3.21 11.97 -14.04
C THR A 176 4.25 11.47 -13.03
N PHE A 177 5.51 11.25 -13.46
CA PHE A 177 6.64 10.92 -12.59
C PHE A 177 7.41 12.14 -12.05
N ARG A 178 6.83 13.32 -12.09
CA ARG A 178 7.38 14.46 -11.35
C ARG A 178 7.25 14.19 -9.85
N LEU A 179 8.26 14.61 -9.08
CA LEU A 179 8.31 14.36 -7.63
C LEU A 179 7.05 14.83 -6.90
N ASP A 180 6.54 16.00 -7.27
CA ASP A 180 5.31 16.58 -6.70
C ASP A 180 4.04 15.73 -6.94
N ASN A 181 4.11 14.74 -7.83
CA ASN A 181 3.04 13.77 -8.08
C ASN A 181 3.29 12.40 -7.46
N LEU A 182 4.42 12.22 -6.78
CA LEU A 182 4.83 10.92 -6.25
C LEU A 182 4.69 10.86 -4.73
N SER A 183 4.34 9.69 -4.23
CA SER A 183 4.35 9.39 -2.81
C SER A 183 4.85 7.96 -2.59
N LEU A 184 5.46 7.74 -1.42
CA LEU A 184 5.77 6.40 -0.93
C LEU A 184 4.68 5.97 0.06
N ILE A 185 4.12 4.79 -0.15
CA ILE A 185 3.26 4.12 0.83
C ILE A 185 4.03 2.94 1.37
N SER A 186 4.30 2.97 2.67
CA SER A 186 5.06 1.93 3.34
C SER A 186 4.23 1.30 4.45
N TYR A 187 4.23 -0.01 4.52
CA TYR A 187 3.47 -0.72 5.53
C TYR A 187 4.12 -2.04 5.94
N VAL A 188 3.81 -2.47 7.16
CA VAL A 188 4.26 -3.76 7.68
C VAL A 188 3.08 -4.71 7.75
N ILE A 189 3.27 -5.91 7.20
CA ILE A 189 2.28 -6.99 7.26
C ILE A 189 2.80 -8.17 8.07
N ASN A 190 1.90 -8.84 8.74
CA ASN A 190 2.13 -10.20 9.23
C ASN A 190 1.88 -11.17 8.07
N ARG A 191 2.90 -11.94 7.67
CA ARG A 191 2.83 -12.87 6.53
C ARG A 191 2.02 -14.13 6.82
N ASP A 192 1.81 -14.46 8.08
CA ASP A 192 1.07 -15.67 8.47
C ASP A 192 -0.45 -15.49 8.30
N ASN A 193 -0.94 -14.24 8.47
CA ASN A 193 -2.37 -13.93 8.37
C ASN A 193 -2.70 -12.73 7.48
N MET A 194 -1.69 -12.14 6.84
CA MET A 194 -1.79 -11.00 5.93
C MET A 194 -2.30 -9.69 6.56
N LYS A 195 -2.45 -9.62 7.87
CA LYS A 195 -2.91 -8.42 8.57
C LYS A 195 -1.86 -7.31 8.48
N VAL A 196 -2.32 -6.09 8.15
CA VAL A 196 -1.48 -4.88 8.19
C VAL A 196 -1.40 -4.37 9.63
N LEU A 197 -0.17 -4.10 10.10
CA LEU A 197 0.07 -3.58 11.45
C LEU A 197 0.06 -2.05 11.49
N GLN A 198 0.67 -1.44 10.49
CA GLN A 198 0.74 0.01 10.33
C GLN A 198 1.03 0.36 8.87
N VAL A 199 0.49 1.48 8.43
CA VAL A 199 0.77 2.10 7.14
C VAL A 199 1.17 3.56 7.35
N ILE A 200 2.12 4.04 6.56
CA ILE A 200 2.53 5.45 6.49
C ILE A 200 2.59 5.88 5.03
N LYS A 201 2.34 7.17 4.78
CA LYS A 201 2.49 7.81 3.48
C LYS A 201 3.47 8.98 3.61
N ASN A 202 4.37 9.09 2.65
CA ASN A 202 5.33 10.18 2.53
C ASN A 202 5.26 10.72 1.10
N ASP A 203 4.93 11.98 0.94
CA ASP A 203 5.00 12.66 -0.36
C ASP A 203 6.48 12.97 -0.68
N LEU A 204 6.87 12.84 -1.95
CA LEU A 204 8.25 13.03 -2.42
C LEU A 204 8.58 14.48 -2.78
#